data_b776ac175707bd188b225d137e4f1f93
#
_entry.id   b776ac175707bd188b225d137e4f1f93
#
_cell.length_a   1.000
_cell.length_b   1.000
_cell.length_c   1.000
_cell.angle_alpha   90.00
_cell.angle_beta   90.00
_cell.angle_gamma   90.00
#
_symmetry.space_group_name_H-M   'P 1'
#
loop_
_entity.id
_entity.type
_entity.pdbx_description
1 polymer ?
#
loop_
_entity_poly.entity_id
_entity_poly.type
_entity_poly.pdbx_seq_one_letter_code
_entity_poly.pdbx_strand_id
1 'polypeptide(L)'
;EICACLVGSEMCIRDSPNFMNIPGENLVGVMSSNEYLTRVNLMDAANPDSDTPVLQGKKVAVIGGGNTAMDSVRTARRLGAERAMIVYRRSEEEMPARLEEVKHAKEEGVEFMTLHNPVEYLGDERGRVKQMRLQKMELGEPDASGRRRPVPVEGAIETIDVDEVIVSVGVSPNPLIPRAFQGLEVSKKGTIVVNEENMRSALPDVYAGGDIVRGGATVILAMGDGRKAAAAMDEALRG
;
A
#
# COMPACT_ATOMS: atom_id res chain seq x y z
N GLU A 1 -28.11 15.52 -0.58
CA GLU A 1 -27.37 15.48 0.73
C GLU A 1 -26.52 14.22 0.88
N ILE A 2 -26.96 13.06 0.39
CA ILE A 2 -26.20 11.78 0.49
C ILE A 2 -24.93 11.82 -0.40
N CYS A 3 -24.99 12.46 -1.56
CA CYS A 3 -23.84 12.61 -2.45
C CYS A 3 -22.70 13.42 -1.85
N ALA A 4 -23.00 14.45 -1.04
CA ALA A 4 -21.97 15.27 -0.41
C ALA A 4 -21.17 14.51 0.67
N CYS A 5 -21.80 13.57 1.36
CA CYS A 5 -21.12 12.72 2.36
C CYS A 5 -20.23 11.66 1.71
N LEU A 6 -20.57 11.16 0.53
CA LEU A 6 -19.76 10.17 -0.19
C LEU A 6 -18.53 10.80 -0.84
N VAL A 7 -18.65 11.99 -1.40
CA VAL A 7 -17.51 12.73 -1.99
C VAL A 7 -16.47 13.11 -0.94
N GLY A 8 -16.87 13.45 0.27
CA GLY A 8 -15.94 13.78 1.36
C GLY A 8 -15.21 12.58 1.98
N SER A 9 -15.68 11.35 1.76
CA SER A 9 -15.08 10.14 2.29
C SER A 9 -14.27 9.32 1.28
N GLU A 10 -14.24 9.73 0.02
CA GLU A 10 -13.60 9.01 -1.09
C GLU A 10 -12.13 8.67 -0.83
N MET A 11 -11.35 9.60 -0.27
CA MET A 11 -9.93 9.38 0.00
C MET A 11 -9.68 8.41 1.17
N CYS A 12 -10.64 8.21 2.06
CA CYS A 12 -10.48 7.38 3.26
C CYS A 12 -11.10 5.97 3.11
N ILE A 13 -11.87 5.72 2.05
CA ILE A 13 -12.66 4.48 1.91
C ILE A 13 -11.79 3.26 1.65
N ARG A 14 -10.60 3.43 1.05
CA ARG A 14 -9.76 2.31 0.65
C ARG A 14 -8.31 2.35 1.15
N ASP A 15 -7.90 3.37 1.84
CA ASP A 15 -6.49 3.61 2.14
C ASP A 15 -6.04 3.09 3.51
N SER A 16 -6.68 2.04 4.02
CA SER A 16 -6.17 1.34 5.20
C SER A 16 -4.93 0.53 4.83
N PRO A 17 -3.73 0.92 5.30
CA PRO A 17 -2.50 0.22 4.95
C PRO A 17 -2.52 -1.19 5.53
N ASN A 18 -2.04 -2.14 4.74
CA ASN A 18 -1.80 -3.49 5.23
C ASN A 18 -0.42 -3.56 5.91
N PHE A 19 -0.38 -4.32 6.98
CA PHE A 19 0.85 -4.71 7.68
C PHE A 19 1.08 -6.20 7.54
N MET A 20 2.28 -6.66 7.87
CA MET A 20 2.66 -8.05 7.72
C MET A 20 2.21 -8.91 8.92
N ASN A 21 1.83 -8.26 10.03
CA ASN A 21 1.48 -8.88 11.32
C ASN A 21 2.63 -9.73 11.89
N ILE A 22 3.84 -9.18 11.85
CA ILE A 22 5.05 -9.78 12.41
C ILE A 22 5.51 -9.02 13.66
N PRO A 23 6.29 -9.66 14.54
CA PRO A 23 6.84 -8.98 15.71
C PRO A 23 7.65 -7.72 15.34
N GLY A 24 7.48 -6.67 16.13
CA GLY A 24 8.22 -5.41 15.99
C GLY A 24 7.61 -4.40 15.02
N GLU A 25 6.47 -4.64 14.40
CA GLU A 25 5.82 -3.64 13.53
C GLU A 25 5.37 -2.35 14.24
N ASN A 26 5.31 -2.37 15.56
CA ASN A 26 4.99 -1.21 16.41
C ASN A 26 6.21 -0.44 16.91
N LEU A 27 7.41 -0.80 16.48
CA LEU A 27 8.64 -0.08 16.82
C LEU A 27 8.67 1.31 16.16
N VAL A 28 9.29 2.27 16.85
CA VAL A 28 9.56 3.59 16.29
C VAL A 28 10.50 3.44 15.08
N GLY A 29 10.14 4.05 13.96
CA GLY A 29 10.84 3.89 12.68
C GLY A 29 10.25 2.82 11.76
N VAL A 30 9.16 2.17 12.18
CA VAL A 30 8.35 1.32 11.30
C VAL A 30 7.04 2.06 10.98
N MET A 31 6.77 2.27 9.69
CA MET A 31 5.54 2.96 9.25
C MET A 31 5.04 2.42 7.91
N SER A 32 3.82 2.75 7.55
CA SER A 32 3.29 2.42 6.22
C SER A 32 3.79 3.40 5.15
N SER A 33 3.86 2.93 3.90
CA SER A 33 4.18 3.80 2.76
C SER A 33 3.17 4.95 2.59
N ASN A 34 1.89 4.71 2.89
CA ASN A 34 0.86 5.73 2.84
C ASN A 34 1.16 6.85 3.84
N GLU A 35 1.48 6.50 5.08
CA GLU A 35 1.87 7.48 6.10
C GLU A 35 3.13 8.23 5.69
N TYR A 36 4.18 7.51 5.30
CA TYR A 36 5.46 8.10 4.90
C TYR A 36 5.30 9.11 3.76
N LEU A 37 4.69 8.70 2.65
CA LEU A 37 4.51 9.55 1.48
C LEU A 37 3.54 10.71 1.73
N THR A 38 2.48 10.50 2.51
CA THR A 38 1.56 11.58 2.90
C THR A 38 2.28 12.64 3.73
N ARG A 39 3.06 12.23 4.73
CA ARG A 39 3.84 13.16 5.55
C ARG A 39 4.85 13.95 4.72
N VAL A 40 5.61 13.29 3.86
CA VAL A 40 6.62 13.95 3.03
C VAL A 40 6.01 14.89 2.00
N ASN A 41 4.97 14.44 1.28
CA ASN A 41 4.43 15.19 0.14
C ASN A 41 3.38 16.24 0.52
N LEU A 42 2.61 16.04 1.60
CA LEU A 42 1.49 16.92 1.96
C LEU A 42 1.72 17.70 3.27
N MET A 43 2.59 17.22 4.16
CA MET A 43 2.76 17.78 5.50
C MET A 43 4.14 18.42 5.72
N ASP A 44 4.90 18.65 4.66
CA ASP A 44 6.27 19.20 4.72
C ASP A 44 7.19 18.49 5.72
N ALA A 45 6.94 17.21 5.98
CA ALA A 45 7.61 16.45 7.03
C ALA A 45 9.07 16.08 6.70
N ALA A 46 9.53 16.36 5.48
CA ALA A 46 10.94 16.31 5.09
C ALA A 46 11.75 17.46 5.73
N ASN A 47 11.07 18.54 6.11
CA ASN A 47 11.66 19.68 6.81
C ASN A 47 11.79 19.33 8.32
N PRO A 48 13.00 19.39 8.92
CA PRO A 48 13.19 19.10 10.34
C PRO A 48 12.41 20.04 11.28
N ASP A 49 12.03 21.23 10.80
CA ASP A 49 11.30 22.24 11.57
C ASP A 49 9.77 22.11 11.41
N SER A 50 9.29 21.09 10.69
CA SER A 50 7.84 20.83 10.56
C SER A 50 7.25 20.32 11.88
N ASP A 51 5.93 20.47 12.08
CA ASP A 51 5.24 20.00 13.29
C ASP A 51 5.34 18.48 13.48
N THR A 52 5.49 17.73 12.40
CA THR A 52 5.55 16.25 12.41
C THR A 52 6.64 15.74 11.46
N PRO A 53 7.92 16.01 11.72
CA PRO A 53 8.99 15.59 10.83
C PRO A 53 9.07 14.06 10.71
N VAL A 54 9.38 13.53 9.53
CA VAL A 54 9.67 12.12 9.36
C VAL A 54 11.07 11.80 9.86
N LEU A 55 11.26 10.58 10.34
CA LEU A 55 12.59 10.07 10.60
C LEU A 55 13.34 9.98 9.26
N GLN A 56 14.54 10.51 9.22
CA GLN A 56 15.43 10.37 8.07
C GLN A 56 16.46 9.29 8.41
N GLY A 57 16.07 8.04 8.20
CA GLY A 57 16.93 6.89 8.43
C GLY A 57 18.10 6.85 7.45
N LYS A 58 19.27 6.43 7.94
CA LYS A 58 20.44 6.21 7.07
C LYS A 58 20.36 4.90 6.30
N LYS A 59 19.79 3.87 6.93
CA LYS A 59 19.56 2.54 6.37
C LYS A 59 18.05 2.29 6.32
N VAL A 60 17.44 2.54 5.16
CA VAL A 60 15.98 2.46 4.98
C VAL A 60 15.62 1.22 4.18
N ALA A 61 14.75 0.39 4.72
CA ALA A 61 14.18 -0.76 4.03
C ALA A 61 12.72 -0.55 3.69
N VAL A 62 12.36 -0.67 2.42
CA VAL A 62 10.98 -0.62 1.95
C VAL A 62 10.51 -2.02 1.59
N ILE A 63 9.45 -2.48 2.25
CA ILE A 63 8.93 -3.83 2.10
C ILE A 63 7.82 -3.84 1.07
N GLY A 64 8.10 -4.41 -0.10
CA GLY A 64 7.14 -4.50 -1.20
C GLY A 64 7.78 -4.30 -2.57
N GLY A 65 7.02 -4.54 -3.63
CA GLY A 65 7.51 -4.47 -5.02
C GLY A 65 6.56 -3.73 -5.97
N GLY A 66 5.61 -2.94 -5.44
CA GLY A 66 4.68 -2.13 -6.24
C GLY A 66 5.19 -0.72 -6.51
N ASN A 67 4.45 0.07 -7.30
CA ASN A 67 4.81 1.46 -7.60
C ASN A 67 4.98 2.30 -6.32
N THR A 68 4.09 2.15 -5.34
CA THR A 68 4.18 2.86 -4.05
C THR A 68 5.48 2.52 -3.29
N ALA A 69 5.97 1.28 -3.42
CA ALA A 69 7.26 0.90 -2.84
C ALA A 69 8.42 1.61 -3.56
N MET A 70 8.36 1.72 -4.89
CA MET A 70 9.35 2.47 -5.68
C MET A 70 9.35 3.95 -5.30
N ASP A 71 8.15 4.56 -5.17
CA ASP A 71 8.03 5.97 -4.73
C ASP A 71 8.64 6.16 -3.34
N SER A 72 8.34 5.26 -2.40
CA SER A 72 8.84 5.36 -1.02
C SER A 72 10.36 5.22 -0.93
N VAL A 73 10.95 4.24 -1.60
CA VAL A 73 12.40 4.00 -1.54
C VAL A 73 13.19 5.11 -2.24
N ARG A 74 12.69 5.63 -3.36
CA ARG A 74 13.29 6.76 -4.07
C ARG A 74 13.19 8.04 -3.24
N THR A 75 12.05 8.26 -2.57
CA THR A 75 11.89 9.37 -1.63
C THR A 75 12.88 9.27 -0.49
N ALA A 76 13.03 8.12 0.15
CA ALA A 76 14.02 7.91 1.21
C ALA A 76 15.46 8.19 0.71
N ARG A 77 15.79 7.71 -0.50
CA ARG A 77 17.09 7.98 -1.12
C ARG A 77 17.35 9.47 -1.32
N ARG A 78 16.34 10.20 -1.81
CA ARG A 78 16.41 11.66 -2.04
C ARG A 78 16.47 12.47 -0.76
N LEU A 79 15.90 11.96 0.35
CA LEU A 79 16.00 12.57 1.68
C LEU A 79 17.32 12.27 2.39
N GLY A 80 18.25 11.56 1.76
CA GLY A 80 19.61 11.40 2.25
C GLY A 80 19.91 10.05 2.88
N ALA A 81 19.09 9.02 2.67
CA ALA A 81 19.43 7.67 3.09
C ALA A 81 20.75 7.23 2.42
N GLU A 82 21.72 6.81 3.24
CA GLU A 82 23.01 6.28 2.77
C GLU A 82 22.81 4.93 2.04
N ARG A 83 21.89 4.13 2.58
CA ARG A 83 21.46 2.86 2.01
C ARG A 83 19.93 2.80 1.96
N ALA A 84 19.36 2.74 0.77
CA ALA A 84 17.94 2.57 0.57
C ALA A 84 17.71 1.26 -0.20
N MET A 85 16.85 0.37 0.32
CA MET A 85 16.67 -0.96 -0.24
C MET A 85 15.21 -1.34 -0.36
N ILE A 86 14.88 -2.03 -1.45
CA ILE A 86 13.62 -2.77 -1.62
C ILE A 86 13.83 -4.18 -1.08
N VAL A 87 12.94 -4.64 -0.20
CA VAL A 87 12.87 -6.03 0.24
C VAL A 87 11.61 -6.65 -0.33
N TYR A 88 11.77 -7.67 -1.17
CA TYR A 88 10.67 -8.28 -1.88
C TYR A 88 10.73 -9.80 -1.87
N ARG A 89 9.60 -10.44 -1.54
CA ARG A 89 9.52 -11.90 -1.33
C ARG A 89 9.58 -12.75 -2.60
N ARG A 90 9.46 -12.15 -3.79
CA ARG A 90 9.61 -12.81 -5.10
C ARG A 90 10.83 -12.27 -5.82
N SER A 91 11.06 -12.72 -7.06
CA SER A 91 12.09 -12.13 -7.91
C SER A 91 11.64 -10.79 -8.48
N GLU A 92 12.56 -10.09 -9.12
CA GLU A 92 12.31 -8.80 -9.76
C GLU A 92 11.28 -8.92 -10.89
N GLU A 93 11.29 -10.04 -11.62
CA GLU A 93 10.36 -10.31 -12.72
C GLU A 93 8.90 -10.37 -12.27
N GLU A 94 8.63 -10.76 -11.02
CA GLU A 94 7.29 -10.79 -10.46
C GLU A 94 6.88 -9.49 -9.76
N MET A 95 7.69 -8.42 -9.82
CA MET A 95 7.33 -7.14 -9.25
C MET A 95 6.13 -6.54 -10.00
N PRO A 96 5.07 -6.08 -9.29
CA PRO A 96 3.95 -5.43 -9.93
C PRO A 96 4.22 -3.96 -10.29
N ALA A 97 5.37 -3.41 -9.93
CA ALA A 97 5.79 -2.07 -10.31
C ALA A 97 6.03 -1.98 -11.83
N ARG A 98 5.86 -0.79 -12.39
CA ARG A 98 6.20 -0.52 -13.79
C ARG A 98 7.72 -0.64 -13.98
N LEU A 99 8.13 -1.17 -15.13
CA LEU A 99 9.55 -1.37 -15.44
C LEU A 99 10.34 -0.06 -15.38
N GLU A 100 9.74 1.06 -15.82
CA GLU A 100 10.35 2.38 -15.75
C GLU A 100 10.63 2.81 -14.30
N GLU A 101 9.70 2.53 -13.36
CA GLU A 101 9.89 2.88 -11.95
C GLU A 101 11.00 2.06 -11.30
N VAL A 102 11.08 0.77 -11.62
CA VAL A 102 12.18 -0.10 -11.18
C VAL A 102 13.51 0.40 -11.74
N LYS A 103 13.54 0.77 -13.03
CA LYS A 103 14.74 1.31 -13.68
C LYS A 103 15.20 2.61 -13.01
N HIS A 104 14.28 3.56 -12.78
CA HIS A 104 14.59 4.82 -12.11
C HIS A 104 15.12 4.59 -10.68
N ALA A 105 14.53 3.65 -9.93
CA ALA A 105 15.02 3.31 -8.60
C ALA A 105 16.47 2.79 -8.64
N LYS A 106 16.81 1.94 -9.60
CA LYS A 106 18.18 1.46 -9.82
C LYS A 106 19.15 2.57 -10.19
N GLU A 107 18.75 3.48 -11.08
CA GLU A 107 19.55 4.64 -11.48
C GLU A 107 19.85 5.57 -10.31
N GLU A 108 18.92 5.67 -9.34
CA GLU A 108 19.11 6.43 -8.09
C GLU A 108 19.91 5.67 -7.02
N GLY A 109 20.40 4.46 -7.33
CA GLY A 109 21.25 3.67 -6.45
C GLY A 109 20.49 2.92 -5.34
N VAL A 110 19.23 2.57 -5.58
CA VAL A 110 18.44 1.70 -4.69
C VAL A 110 18.92 0.26 -4.82
N GLU A 111 19.11 -0.41 -3.69
CA GLU A 111 19.43 -1.82 -3.62
C GLU A 111 18.16 -2.69 -3.70
N PHE A 112 18.24 -3.83 -4.39
CA PHE A 112 17.12 -4.77 -4.53
C PHE A 112 17.44 -6.10 -3.83
N MET A 113 16.85 -6.30 -2.66
CA MET A 113 16.89 -7.57 -1.92
C MET A 113 15.64 -8.40 -2.27
N THR A 114 15.70 -9.04 -3.43
CA THR A 114 14.63 -9.95 -3.88
C THR A 114 14.77 -11.32 -3.22
N LEU A 115 13.69 -12.12 -3.25
CA LEU A 115 13.62 -13.43 -2.61
C LEU A 115 13.88 -13.36 -1.09
N HIS A 116 13.45 -12.28 -0.45
CA HIS A 116 13.53 -12.07 0.99
C HIS A 116 12.20 -11.60 1.54
N ASN A 117 11.80 -12.16 2.67
CA ASN A 117 10.56 -11.81 3.38
C ASN A 117 10.86 -11.48 4.84
N PRO A 118 10.51 -10.30 5.33
CA PRO A 118 10.67 -9.98 6.75
C PRO A 118 9.84 -10.93 7.62
N VAL A 119 10.42 -11.35 8.74
CA VAL A 119 9.75 -12.19 9.73
C VAL A 119 9.73 -11.56 11.12
N GLU A 120 10.59 -10.58 11.38
CA GLU A 120 10.67 -9.87 12.65
C GLU A 120 11.46 -8.58 12.49
N TYR A 121 11.04 -7.52 13.18
CA TYR A 121 11.84 -6.31 13.39
C TYR A 121 12.34 -6.27 14.82
N LEU A 122 13.63 -5.97 14.99
CA LEU A 122 14.29 -5.93 16.30
C LEU A 122 14.55 -4.48 16.68
N GLY A 123 14.14 -4.11 17.89
CA GLY A 123 14.34 -2.78 18.45
C GLY A 123 15.57 -2.66 19.33
N ASP A 124 15.97 -1.42 19.59
CA ASP A 124 16.89 -1.06 20.64
C ASP A 124 16.18 -0.88 22.00
N GLU A 125 16.93 -0.53 23.05
CA GLU A 125 16.40 -0.29 24.40
C GLU A 125 15.40 0.89 24.48
N ARG A 126 15.36 1.73 23.45
CA ARG A 126 14.43 2.88 23.32
C ARG A 126 13.21 2.56 22.47
N GLY A 127 13.06 1.30 22.04
CA GLY A 127 11.96 0.87 21.18
C GLY A 127 12.05 1.37 19.73
N ARG A 128 13.26 1.75 19.24
CA ARG A 128 13.49 2.11 17.84
C ARG A 128 13.95 0.90 17.06
N VAL A 129 13.47 0.76 15.83
CA VAL A 129 13.95 -0.31 14.94
C VAL A 129 15.46 -0.17 14.69
N LYS A 130 16.17 -1.28 14.76
CA LYS A 130 17.62 -1.35 14.58
C LYS A 130 18.04 -2.45 13.62
N GLN A 131 17.29 -3.55 13.60
CA GLN A 131 17.58 -4.69 12.74
C GLN A 131 16.29 -5.33 12.22
N MET A 132 16.42 -6.05 11.12
CA MET A 132 15.34 -6.82 10.51
C MET A 132 15.82 -8.23 10.22
N ARG A 133 15.03 -9.22 10.61
CA ARG A 133 15.25 -10.63 10.28
C ARG A 133 14.51 -10.98 9.00
N LEU A 134 15.22 -11.55 8.07
CA LEU A 134 14.74 -11.89 6.74
C LEU A 134 14.79 -13.40 6.51
N GLN A 135 13.67 -13.97 6.12
CA GLN A 135 13.58 -15.33 5.62
C GLN A 135 13.90 -15.32 4.12
N LYS A 136 14.91 -16.12 3.70
CA LYS A 136 15.15 -16.38 2.28
C LYS A 136 14.02 -17.15 1.66
N MET A 137 13.66 -16.78 0.43
CA MET A 137 12.57 -17.38 -0.33
C MET A 137 13.11 -18.00 -1.61
N GLU A 138 12.39 -18.99 -2.13
CA GLU A 138 12.53 -19.50 -3.49
C GLU A 138 11.20 -19.40 -4.22
N LEU A 139 11.21 -19.57 -5.52
CA LEU A 139 10.02 -19.49 -6.36
C LEU A 139 9.50 -20.89 -6.66
N GLY A 140 8.30 -21.19 -6.18
CA GLY A 140 7.55 -22.40 -6.50
C GLY A 140 6.64 -22.22 -7.72
N GLU A 141 5.59 -23.02 -7.79
CA GLU A 141 4.60 -22.99 -8.87
C GLU A 141 3.84 -21.66 -8.95
N PRO A 142 3.37 -21.27 -10.15
CA PRO A 142 2.57 -20.06 -10.31
C PRO A 142 1.28 -20.07 -9.49
N ASP A 143 0.93 -18.92 -8.92
CA ASP A 143 -0.35 -18.71 -8.25
C ASP A 143 -1.48 -18.37 -9.25
N ALA A 144 -2.70 -18.14 -8.76
CA ALA A 144 -3.86 -17.80 -9.60
C ALA A 144 -3.69 -16.49 -10.41
N SER A 145 -2.70 -15.66 -10.09
CA SER A 145 -2.34 -14.44 -10.84
C SER A 145 -1.27 -14.68 -11.89
N GLY A 146 -0.81 -15.92 -12.05
CA GLY A 146 0.28 -16.31 -12.96
C GLY A 146 1.68 -16.02 -12.43
N ARG A 147 1.83 -15.45 -11.21
CA ARG A 147 3.13 -15.17 -10.59
C ARG A 147 3.57 -16.34 -9.72
N ARG A 148 4.84 -16.69 -9.76
CA ARG A 148 5.38 -17.79 -8.97
C ARG A 148 5.24 -17.53 -7.48
N ARG A 149 4.78 -18.56 -6.74
CA ARG A 149 4.54 -18.46 -5.30
C ARG A 149 5.89 -18.41 -4.56
N PRO A 150 6.09 -17.44 -3.63
CA PRO A 150 7.28 -17.46 -2.78
C PRO A 150 7.16 -18.58 -1.73
N VAL A 151 8.19 -19.43 -1.64
CA VAL A 151 8.30 -20.55 -0.71
C VAL A 151 9.50 -20.29 0.22
N PRO A 152 9.37 -20.38 1.54
CA PRO A 152 10.49 -20.18 2.44
C PRO A 152 11.51 -21.31 2.32
N VAL A 153 12.80 -20.94 2.27
CA VAL A 153 13.92 -21.88 2.35
C VAL A 153 14.15 -22.20 3.82
N GLU A 154 13.99 -23.45 4.22
CA GLU A 154 14.06 -23.86 5.62
C GLU A 154 15.42 -23.51 6.26
N GLY A 155 15.38 -22.87 7.43
CA GLY A 155 16.56 -22.46 8.20
C GLY A 155 17.36 -21.31 7.61
N ALA A 156 17.02 -20.78 6.44
CA ALA A 156 17.76 -19.70 5.81
C ALA A 156 17.23 -18.33 6.27
N ILE A 157 17.63 -17.90 7.46
CA ILE A 157 17.31 -16.60 8.04
C ILE A 157 18.58 -15.77 8.13
N GLU A 158 18.52 -14.52 7.68
CA GLU A 158 19.58 -13.54 7.84
C GLU A 158 19.08 -12.32 8.62
N THR A 159 20.00 -11.58 9.21
CA THR A 159 19.68 -10.34 9.93
C THR A 159 20.46 -9.18 9.31
N ILE A 160 19.77 -8.11 9.01
CA ILE A 160 20.36 -6.89 8.47
C ILE A 160 20.08 -5.70 9.39
N ASP A 161 20.99 -4.72 9.39
CA ASP A 161 20.77 -3.46 10.10
C ASP A 161 19.85 -2.55 9.31
N VAL A 162 18.90 -1.92 9.99
CA VAL A 162 18.02 -0.88 9.46
C VAL A 162 17.74 0.18 10.52
N ASP A 163 17.55 1.42 10.10
CA ASP A 163 17.16 2.53 10.98
C ASP A 163 15.69 2.90 10.78
N GLU A 164 15.15 2.54 9.63
CA GLU A 164 13.75 2.82 9.24
C GLU A 164 13.22 1.71 8.34
N VAL A 165 11.95 1.35 8.55
CA VAL A 165 11.23 0.36 7.74
C VAL A 165 9.92 0.95 7.24
N ILE A 166 9.72 0.91 5.93
CA ILE A 166 8.50 1.41 5.28
C ILE A 166 7.74 0.22 4.69
N VAL A 167 6.58 -0.09 5.26
CA VAL A 167 5.76 -1.23 4.84
C VAL A 167 4.87 -0.82 3.68
N SER A 168 5.06 -1.44 2.51
CA SER A 168 4.38 -1.15 1.23
C SER A 168 3.75 -2.40 0.62
N VAL A 169 2.97 -3.15 1.42
CA VAL A 169 2.34 -4.42 1.02
C VAL A 169 0.89 -4.28 0.56
N GLY A 170 0.53 -3.06 0.15
CA GLY A 170 -0.77 -2.71 -0.38
C GLY A 170 -1.71 -2.09 0.66
N VAL A 171 -2.91 -1.78 0.20
CA VAL A 171 -3.99 -1.17 0.99
C VAL A 171 -5.26 -2.01 0.88
N SER A 172 -6.10 -1.92 1.89
CA SER A 172 -7.41 -2.58 1.95
C SER A 172 -8.52 -1.56 2.10
N PRO A 173 -9.76 -1.89 1.67
CA PRO A 173 -10.93 -1.05 1.92
C PRO A 173 -11.12 -0.81 3.42
N ASN A 174 -11.47 0.44 3.76
CA ASN A 174 -11.78 0.79 5.13
C ASN A 174 -13.10 0.08 5.57
N PRO A 175 -13.08 -0.75 6.60
CA PRO A 175 -14.25 -1.50 7.03
C PRO A 175 -15.36 -0.65 7.68
N LEU A 176 -15.10 0.63 7.97
CA LEU A 176 -16.07 1.52 8.60
C LEU A 176 -17.31 1.73 7.73
N ILE A 177 -17.14 1.92 6.41
CA ILE A 177 -18.26 2.16 5.49
C ILE A 177 -19.20 0.94 5.42
N PRO A 178 -18.73 -0.28 5.11
CA PRO A 178 -19.61 -1.45 5.12
C PRO A 178 -20.27 -1.74 6.47
N ARG A 179 -19.59 -1.41 7.58
CA ARG A 179 -20.16 -1.58 8.93
C ARG A 179 -21.24 -0.55 9.26
N ALA A 180 -21.12 0.67 8.75
CA ALA A 180 -22.08 1.73 8.96
C ALA A 180 -23.37 1.55 8.14
N PHE A 181 -23.29 0.91 6.98
CA PHE A 181 -24.42 0.69 6.08
C PHE A 181 -24.85 -0.79 6.10
N GLN A 182 -25.81 -1.10 6.97
CA GLN A 182 -26.39 -2.45 7.03
C GLN A 182 -27.03 -2.82 5.67
N GLY A 183 -26.70 -4.00 5.15
CA GLY A 183 -27.19 -4.47 3.84
C GLY A 183 -26.30 -4.10 2.66
N LEU A 184 -25.19 -3.37 2.89
CA LEU A 184 -24.22 -3.12 1.82
C LEU A 184 -23.39 -4.40 1.57
N GLU A 185 -23.50 -4.95 0.36
CA GLU A 185 -22.77 -6.14 -0.03
C GLU A 185 -21.31 -5.82 -0.34
N VAL A 186 -20.40 -6.65 0.19
CA VAL A 186 -18.96 -6.55 -0.06
C VAL A 186 -18.39 -7.87 -0.57
N SER A 187 -17.37 -7.78 -1.40
CA SER A 187 -16.64 -8.93 -1.90
C SER A 187 -15.75 -9.56 -0.79
N LYS A 188 -15.17 -10.72 -1.06
CA LYS A 188 -14.17 -11.34 -0.19
C LYS A 188 -12.94 -10.45 0.09
N LYS A 189 -12.69 -9.47 -0.78
CA LYS A 189 -11.59 -8.48 -0.64
C LYS A 189 -12.03 -7.20 0.07
N GLY A 190 -13.29 -7.11 0.53
CA GLY A 190 -13.84 -5.93 1.19
C GLY A 190 -14.28 -4.81 0.23
N THR A 191 -14.20 -4.99 -1.09
CA THR A 191 -14.70 -4.01 -2.06
C THR A 191 -16.22 -4.07 -2.16
N ILE A 192 -16.87 -2.92 -2.40
CA ILE A 192 -18.33 -2.82 -2.54
C ILE A 192 -18.75 -3.52 -3.84
N VAL A 193 -19.79 -4.36 -3.75
CA VAL A 193 -20.41 -5.01 -4.90
C VAL A 193 -21.45 -4.07 -5.50
N VAL A 194 -21.35 -3.81 -6.81
CA VAL A 194 -22.26 -2.94 -7.55
C VAL A 194 -22.68 -3.60 -8.87
N ASN A 195 -23.79 -3.13 -9.41
CA ASN A 195 -24.12 -3.38 -10.82
C ASN A 195 -23.21 -2.51 -11.69
N GLU A 196 -22.38 -3.12 -12.55
CA GLU A 196 -21.37 -2.42 -13.37
C GLU A 196 -21.95 -1.50 -14.46
N GLU A 197 -23.24 -1.64 -14.80
CA GLU A 197 -23.88 -0.78 -15.80
C GLU A 197 -24.23 0.60 -15.24
N ASN A 198 -24.67 0.64 -13.97
CA ASN A 198 -25.16 1.86 -13.32
C ASN A 198 -24.47 2.20 -12.00
N MET A 199 -23.49 1.41 -11.56
CA MET A 199 -22.73 1.58 -10.33
C MET A 199 -23.55 1.59 -9.03
N ARG A 200 -24.80 1.05 -9.07
CA ARG A 200 -25.68 0.95 -7.91
C ARG A 200 -25.32 -0.26 -7.06
N SER A 201 -25.26 -0.09 -5.76
CA SER A 201 -25.06 -1.17 -4.79
C SER A 201 -26.35 -1.97 -4.53
N ALA A 202 -26.30 -2.94 -3.62
CA ALA A 202 -27.50 -3.64 -3.14
C ALA A 202 -28.51 -2.71 -2.44
N LEU A 203 -28.05 -1.56 -1.94
CA LEU A 203 -28.91 -0.54 -1.34
C LEU A 203 -29.45 0.41 -2.41
N PRO A 204 -30.75 0.77 -2.38
CA PRO A 204 -31.40 1.51 -3.47
C PRO A 204 -30.81 2.88 -3.77
N ASP A 205 -30.31 3.59 -2.75
CA ASP A 205 -29.85 4.98 -2.88
C ASP A 205 -28.33 5.12 -2.69
N VAL A 206 -27.60 3.98 -2.78
CA VAL A 206 -26.15 3.94 -2.59
C VAL A 206 -25.47 3.48 -3.88
N TYR A 207 -24.60 4.35 -4.39
CA TYR A 207 -23.77 4.10 -5.56
C TYR A 207 -22.30 4.11 -5.16
N ALA A 208 -21.48 3.33 -5.84
CA ALA A 208 -20.04 3.31 -5.58
C ALA A 208 -19.27 3.09 -6.88
N GLY A 209 -18.06 3.65 -6.97
CA GLY A 209 -17.20 3.50 -8.14
C GLY A 209 -15.73 3.74 -7.79
N GLY A 210 -14.84 3.49 -8.74
CA GLY A 210 -13.40 3.61 -8.54
C GLY A 210 -12.80 2.49 -7.68
N ASP A 211 -11.76 2.80 -6.93
CA ASP A 211 -10.95 1.81 -6.20
C ASP A 211 -11.71 1.03 -5.14
N ILE A 212 -12.75 1.60 -4.57
CA ILE A 212 -13.58 0.89 -3.58
C ILE A 212 -14.40 -0.26 -4.19
N VAL A 213 -14.63 -0.21 -5.49
CA VAL A 213 -15.31 -1.25 -6.27
C VAL A 213 -14.31 -2.15 -6.98
N ARG A 214 -13.37 -1.55 -7.73
CA ARG A 214 -12.47 -2.26 -8.63
C ARG A 214 -11.22 -2.83 -7.96
N GLY A 215 -10.91 -2.42 -6.75
CA GLY A 215 -9.59 -2.57 -6.19
C GLY A 215 -8.66 -1.46 -6.73
N GLY A 216 -7.33 -1.55 -6.53
CA GLY A 216 -6.39 -0.55 -7.09
C GLY A 216 -6.46 -0.49 -8.61
N ALA A 217 -6.95 0.62 -9.15
CA ALA A 217 -7.17 0.80 -10.58
C ALA A 217 -6.64 2.18 -11.05
N THR A 218 -7.08 2.65 -12.21
CA THR A 218 -6.64 3.91 -12.79
C THR A 218 -7.64 5.03 -12.56
N VAL A 219 -7.16 6.28 -12.52
CA VAL A 219 -8.01 7.48 -12.43
C VAL A 219 -9.06 7.52 -13.55
N ILE A 220 -8.72 7.09 -14.77
CA ILE A 220 -9.66 7.06 -15.90
C ILE A 220 -10.84 6.11 -15.62
N LEU A 221 -10.60 4.96 -15.03
CA LEU A 221 -11.65 4.02 -14.65
C LEU A 221 -12.52 4.59 -13.53
N ALA A 222 -11.92 5.20 -12.52
CA ALA A 222 -12.65 5.86 -11.43
C ALA A 222 -13.56 7.00 -11.95
N MET A 223 -13.04 7.82 -12.87
CA MET A 223 -13.84 8.86 -13.55
C MET A 223 -14.99 8.28 -14.37
N GLY A 224 -14.75 7.16 -15.08
CA GLY A 224 -15.77 6.45 -15.85
C GLY A 224 -16.89 5.92 -14.95
N ASP A 225 -16.54 5.33 -13.82
CA ASP A 225 -17.51 4.84 -12.82
C ASP A 225 -18.31 6.00 -12.21
N GLY A 226 -17.66 7.08 -11.85
CA GLY A 226 -18.33 8.29 -11.33
C GLY A 226 -19.35 8.87 -12.31
N ARG A 227 -19.03 8.90 -13.61
CA ARG A 227 -19.96 9.36 -14.66
C ARG A 227 -21.15 8.43 -14.82
N LYS A 228 -20.96 7.11 -14.77
CA LYS A 228 -22.04 6.12 -14.81
C LYS A 228 -22.97 6.26 -13.59
N ALA A 229 -22.38 6.36 -12.40
CA ALA A 229 -23.13 6.57 -11.16
C ALA A 229 -23.96 7.85 -11.22
N ALA A 230 -23.36 8.96 -11.64
CA ALA A 230 -24.06 10.25 -11.74
C ALA A 230 -25.22 10.21 -12.74
N ALA A 231 -25.04 9.56 -13.90
CA ALA A 231 -26.11 9.41 -14.89
C ALA A 231 -27.26 8.57 -14.34
N ALA A 232 -26.96 7.47 -13.65
CA ALA A 232 -27.98 6.60 -13.05
C ALA A 232 -28.72 7.29 -11.87
N MET A 233 -28.03 8.10 -11.10
CA MET A 233 -28.65 8.94 -10.05
C MET A 233 -29.61 9.98 -10.65
N ASP A 234 -29.17 10.66 -11.71
CA ASP A 234 -30.00 11.66 -12.39
C ASP A 234 -31.26 11.04 -12.98
N GLU A 235 -31.16 9.88 -13.61
CA GLU A 235 -32.30 9.11 -14.11
C GLU A 235 -33.26 8.70 -12.97
N ALA A 236 -32.74 8.16 -11.88
CA ALA A 236 -33.54 7.77 -10.72
C ALA A 236 -34.24 8.94 -10.02
N LEU A 237 -33.69 10.15 -10.07
CA LEU A 237 -34.26 11.35 -9.45
C LEU A 237 -35.31 12.04 -10.36
N ARG A 238 -35.24 11.81 -11.66
CA ARG A 238 -36.21 12.37 -12.62
C ARG A 238 -37.49 11.55 -12.74
N GLY A 239 -37.46 10.26 -12.25
CA GLY A 239 -38.63 9.36 -12.23
C GLY A 239 -38.88 8.72 -13.53
#